data_2e0e52988cc8a61abf94168dcf74d233
#
_entry.id   2e0e52988cc8a61abf94168dcf74d233
#
_cell.length_a   1.000
_cell.length_b   1.000
_cell.length_c   1.000
_cell.angle_alpha   90.00
_cell.angle_beta   90.00
_cell.angle_gamma   90.00
#
_symmetry.space_group_name_H-M   'P 1'
#
loop_
_entity.id
_entity.type
_entity.pdbx_description
1 polymer ?
#
loop_
_entity_poly.entity_id
_entity_poly.type
_entity_poly.pdbx_seq_one_letter_code
_entity_poly.pdbx_strand_id
1 'polypeptide(L)'
;AKVFVIREIVEEVNFPSTEISLEEARATNPDAELGGTVEEVHNVTSFGRVAAQTAKQVVLQRLREAEREVVLAEFEDKIGTVVTGIVQRVEPRVVRVELGKATGILPQSEQIQGERYVPGSRIKVFIKDIERDNRGPQLILSRGNEAFIEYLFRQEVPELETGAVEIKGIAREAGRRTKLAVLSTVPGIDPVGTFVGGHGTRVNAVVNEIGDQEKIDIIMYDENTDTYIRNALSPAEVVRVEIDREHKH
;
A
#
# COMPACT_ATOMS: atom_id res chain seq x y z
N ALA A 1 15.05 32.27 24.27
CA ALA A 1 14.56 31.96 22.90
C ALA A 1 13.82 33.19 22.37
N LYS A 2 14.00 33.51 21.12
CA LYS A 2 13.20 34.53 20.42
C LYS A 2 12.04 33.81 19.76
N VAL A 3 10.82 34.28 19.99
CA VAL A 3 9.63 33.82 19.31
C VAL A 3 9.19 34.94 18.38
N PHE A 4 9.01 34.61 17.10
CA PHE A 4 8.50 35.51 16.10
C PHE A 4 7.01 35.24 15.96
N VAL A 5 6.19 36.28 16.18
CA VAL A 5 4.77 36.24 15.88
C VAL A 5 4.56 36.97 14.58
N ILE A 6 4.04 36.24 13.58
CA ILE A 6 3.71 36.80 12.27
C ILE A 6 2.21 37.02 12.24
N ARG A 7 1.80 38.29 12.00
CA ARG A 7 0.40 38.66 11.84
C ARG A 7 0.15 39.24 10.44
N GLU A 8 -0.96 38.85 9.83
CA GLU A 8 -1.39 39.37 8.54
C GLU A 8 -2.06 40.76 8.71
N ILE A 9 -1.76 41.69 7.81
CA ILE A 9 -2.33 43.03 7.81
C ILE A 9 -3.67 42.99 7.11
N VAL A 10 -4.74 43.22 7.87
CA VAL A 10 -6.13 43.19 7.40
C VAL A 10 -6.81 44.55 7.61
N GLU A 11 -7.92 44.77 6.91
CA GLU A 11 -8.72 45.98 7.06
C GLU A 11 -9.53 45.92 8.37
N GLU A 12 -10.09 44.75 8.68
CA GLU A 12 -10.85 44.47 9.90
C GLU A 12 -10.32 43.24 10.59
N VAL A 13 -9.88 43.39 11.84
CA VAL A 13 -9.28 42.32 12.65
C VAL A 13 -10.36 41.39 13.21
N ASN A 14 -10.42 40.16 12.75
CA ASN A 14 -11.29 39.11 13.26
C ASN A 14 -10.58 38.21 14.27
N PHE A 15 -9.28 37.97 14.04
CA PHE A 15 -8.44 37.10 14.87
C PHE A 15 -7.19 37.84 15.38
N PRO A 16 -7.24 38.51 16.55
CA PRO A 16 -6.13 39.33 17.06
C PRO A 16 -4.79 38.59 17.23
N SER A 17 -4.82 37.25 17.33
CA SER A 17 -3.62 36.43 17.44
C SER A 17 -2.85 36.25 16.13
N THR A 18 -3.50 36.39 14.99
CA THR A 18 -2.95 36.15 13.66
C THR A 18 -3.12 37.32 12.71
N GLU A 19 -3.88 38.33 13.10
CA GLU A 19 -4.22 39.51 12.30
C GLU A 19 -3.87 40.80 13.03
N ILE A 20 -3.55 41.83 12.27
CA ILE A 20 -3.28 43.19 12.75
C ILE A 20 -3.93 44.21 11.79
N SER A 21 -4.44 45.31 12.32
CA SER A 21 -4.99 46.35 11.46
C SER A 21 -3.87 47.12 10.70
N LEU A 22 -4.23 47.69 9.55
CA LEU A 22 -3.30 48.49 8.75
C LEU A 22 -2.80 49.71 9.53
N GLU A 23 -3.65 50.30 10.40
CA GLU A 23 -3.29 51.44 11.20
C GLU A 23 -2.23 51.08 12.28
N GLU A 24 -2.41 49.99 12.96
CA GLU A 24 -1.43 49.48 13.94
C GLU A 24 -0.15 49.00 13.27
N ALA A 25 -0.24 48.35 12.10
CA ALA A 25 0.92 47.92 11.32
C ALA A 25 1.77 49.11 10.87
N ARG A 26 1.16 50.21 10.45
CA ARG A 26 1.85 51.46 10.02
C ARG A 26 2.49 52.22 11.18
N ALA A 27 2.01 52.02 12.39
CA ALA A 27 2.66 52.59 13.54
C ALA A 27 4.07 51.99 13.78
N THR A 28 4.28 50.76 13.35
CA THR A 28 5.58 50.07 13.50
C THR A 28 6.37 50.08 12.19
N ASN A 29 5.71 50.00 11.03
CA ASN A 29 6.31 50.06 9.71
C ASN A 29 5.48 51.01 8.80
N PRO A 30 5.95 52.24 8.50
CA PRO A 30 5.20 53.18 7.67
C PRO A 30 4.83 52.70 6.27
N ASP A 31 5.60 51.74 5.73
CA ASP A 31 5.43 51.19 4.39
C ASP A 31 4.50 49.95 4.39
N ALA A 32 3.79 49.66 5.50
CA ALA A 32 2.89 48.55 5.60
C ALA A 32 1.68 48.66 4.67
N GLU A 33 1.37 47.57 3.96
CA GLU A 33 0.25 47.49 3.02
C GLU A 33 -0.70 46.35 3.41
N LEU A 34 -1.98 46.48 3.00
CA LEU A 34 -2.98 45.42 3.22
C LEU A 34 -2.53 44.11 2.51
N GLY A 35 -2.72 42.99 3.20
CA GLY A 35 -2.28 41.66 2.74
C GLY A 35 -0.79 41.39 2.98
N GLY A 36 -0.04 42.37 3.51
CA GLY A 36 1.32 42.14 3.99
C GLY A 36 1.36 41.46 5.37
N THR A 37 2.56 41.25 5.89
CA THR A 37 2.75 40.64 7.21
C THR A 37 3.61 41.51 8.11
N VAL A 38 3.32 41.52 9.40
CA VAL A 38 4.15 42.14 10.43
C VAL A 38 4.75 41.03 11.29
N GLU A 39 6.07 41.12 11.47
CA GLU A 39 6.82 40.23 12.32
C GLU A 39 7.17 40.92 13.65
N GLU A 40 6.66 40.41 14.74
CA GLU A 40 6.96 40.90 16.10
C GLU A 40 7.85 39.91 16.84
N VAL A 41 8.95 40.40 17.38
CA VAL A 41 9.87 39.58 18.17
C VAL A 41 9.50 39.66 19.63
N HIS A 42 9.00 38.56 20.18
CA HIS A 42 8.76 38.43 21.59
C HIS A 42 9.94 37.74 22.32
N ASN A 43 10.62 38.44 23.18
CA ASN A 43 11.58 37.84 24.11
C ASN A 43 10.82 37.13 25.22
N VAL A 44 10.67 35.80 25.06
CA VAL A 44 10.00 35.00 26.10
C VAL A 44 11.00 34.69 27.20
N THR A 45 10.87 35.40 28.32
CA THR A 45 11.71 35.22 29.52
C THR A 45 11.27 34.05 30.39
N SER A 46 10.05 33.54 30.22
CA SER A 46 9.55 32.39 30.95
C SER A 46 8.54 31.61 30.10
N PHE A 47 8.99 30.47 29.56
CA PHE A 47 8.05 29.42 29.17
C PHE A 47 7.54 28.75 30.45
N GLY A 48 6.22 28.81 30.70
CA GLY A 48 5.61 28.00 31.74
C GLY A 48 5.94 26.50 31.51
N ARG A 49 6.01 25.69 32.55
CA ARG A 49 6.32 24.25 32.44
C ARG A 49 5.50 23.52 31.37
N VAL A 50 4.23 23.89 31.21
CA VAL A 50 3.32 23.29 30.19
C VAL A 50 3.79 23.61 28.78
N ALA A 51 4.17 24.87 28.49
CA ALA A 51 4.66 25.26 27.17
C ALA A 51 5.99 24.57 26.83
N ALA A 52 6.90 24.43 27.81
CA ALA A 52 8.15 23.72 27.62
C ALA A 52 7.94 22.21 27.38
N GLN A 53 7.00 21.58 28.07
CA GLN A 53 6.63 20.17 27.83
C GLN A 53 5.99 19.99 26.47
N THR A 54 5.07 20.88 26.06
CA THR A 54 4.44 20.84 24.75
C THR A 54 5.45 21.00 23.63
N ALA A 55 6.36 21.98 23.74
CA ALA A 55 7.44 22.19 22.80
C ALA A 55 8.34 20.96 22.69
N LYS A 56 8.70 20.34 23.81
CA LYS A 56 9.47 19.09 23.81
C LYS A 56 8.75 17.96 23.09
N GLN A 57 7.44 17.80 23.35
CA GLN A 57 6.63 16.77 22.68
C GLN A 57 6.56 16.99 21.17
N VAL A 58 6.34 18.24 20.72
CA VAL A 58 6.29 18.58 19.29
C VAL A 58 7.63 18.30 18.62
N VAL A 59 8.75 18.70 19.23
CA VAL A 59 10.09 18.44 18.70
C VAL A 59 10.36 16.94 18.60
N LEU A 60 10.04 16.17 19.63
CA LEU A 60 10.21 14.71 19.62
C LEU A 60 9.31 14.04 18.59
N GLN A 61 8.10 14.54 18.40
CA GLN A 61 7.21 14.02 17.35
C GLN A 61 7.77 14.27 15.96
N ARG A 62 8.22 15.51 15.69
CA ARG A 62 8.85 15.86 14.41
C ARG A 62 10.12 15.06 14.12
N LEU A 63 10.92 14.83 15.15
CA LEU A 63 12.11 14.00 15.02
C LEU A 63 11.74 12.56 14.64
N ARG A 64 10.74 11.97 15.31
CA ARG A 64 10.25 10.61 14.97
C ARG A 64 9.66 10.53 13.57
N GLU A 65 8.95 11.57 13.12
CA GLU A 65 8.42 11.64 11.75
C GLU A 65 9.57 11.68 10.73
N ALA A 66 10.60 12.51 10.98
CA ALA A 66 11.77 12.59 10.12
C ALA A 66 12.58 11.28 10.08
N GLU A 67 12.80 10.64 11.23
CA GLU A 67 13.45 9.32 11.31
C GLU A 67 12.65 8.26 10.54
N ARG A 68 11.33 8.26 10.65
CA ARG A 68 10.45 7.36 9.92
C ARG A 68 10.53 7.60 8.41
N GLU A 69 10.55 8.86 7.97
CA GLU A 69 10.69 9.20 6.55
C GLU A 69 11.98 8.63 5.96
N VAL A 70 13.11 8.78 6.65
CA VAL A 70 14.41 8.23 6.21
C VAL A 70 14.34 6.70 6.09
N VAL A 71 13.76 6.02 7.06
CA VAL A 71 13.62 4.55 7.05
C VAL A 71 12.71 4.10 5.91
N LEU A 72 11.61 4.81 5.66
CA LEU A 72 10.66 4.44 4.60
C LEU A 72 11.17 4.76 3.21
N ALA A 73 12.04 5.76 3.05
CA ALA A 73 12.71 6.04 1.77
C ALA A 73 13.51 4.81 1.26
N GLU A 74 14.04 3.97 2.16
CA GLU A 74 14.70 2.71 1.79
C GLU A 74 13.73 1.68 1.16
N PHE A 75 12.43 1.85 1.33
CA PHE A 75 11.40 0.98 0.79
C PHE A 75 10.75 1.48 -0.51
N GLU A 76 11.04 2.70 -0.95
CA GLU A 76 10.48 3.24 -2.21
C GLU A 76 10.83 2.36 -3.40
N ASP A 77 12.07 1.90 -3.49
CA ASP A 77 12.54 0.97 -4.54
C ASP A 77 11.98 -0.45 -4.42
N LYS A 78 11.35 -0.77 -3.29
CA LYS A 78 10.75 -2.08 -3.01
C LYS A 78 9.24 -2.11 -3.23
N ILE A 79 8.62 -0.98 -3.56
CA ILE A 79 7.21 -0.95 -3.95
C ILE A 79 7.01 -1.88 -5.16
N GLY A 80 5.97 -2.71 -5.11
CA GLY A 80 5.72 -3.71 -6.13
C GLY A 80 6.47 -5.03 -5.94
N THR A 81 7.21 -5.20 -4.85
CA THR A 81 7.90 -6.45 -4.50
C THR A 81 7.30 -7.13 -3.29
N VAL A 82 7.63 -8.41 -3.10
CA VAL A 82 7.26 -9.18 -1.90
C VAL A 82 8.46 -9.29 -0.98
N VAL A 83 8.22 -9.03 0.30
CA VAL A 83 9.20 -9.15 1.37
C VAL A 83 8.67 -10.04 2.49
N THR A 84 9.57 -10.57 3.30
CA THR A 84 9.21 -11.33 4.50
C THR A 84 9.26 -10.41 5.71
N GLY A 85 8.18 -10.41 6.49
CA GLY A 85 8.10 -9.68 7.75
C GLY A 85 7.67 -10.57 8.91
N ILE A 86 7.59 -9.95 10.08
CA ILE A 86 7.11 -10.60 11.31
C ILE A 86 5.84 -9.89 11.76
N VAL A 87 4.78 -10.64 12.02
CA VAL A 87 3.55 -10.08 12.59
C VAL A 87 3.86 -9.53 13.98
N GLN A 88 3.77 -8.22 14.12
CA GLN A 88 4.06 -7.53 15.37
C GLN A 88 2.81 -7.48 16.26
N ARG A 89 1.68 -7.05 15.68
CA ARG A 89 0.43 -6.87 16.39
C ARG A 89 -0.77 -7.05 15.48
N VAL A 90 -1.82 -7.66 16.01
CA VAL A 90 -3.11 -7.84 15.32
C VAL A 90 -4.14 -6.95 16.00
N GLU A 91 -4.72 -6.04 15.24
CA GLU A 91 -5.79 -5.13 15.64
C GLU A 91 -7.06 -5.44 14.82
N PRO A 92 -8.25 -4.99 15.21
CA PRO A 92 -9.51 -5.41 14.56
C PRO A 92 -9.59 -5.12 13.05
N ARG A 93 -8.90 -4.09 12.57
CA ARG A 93 -8.94 -3.68 11.15
C ARG A 93 -7.58 -3.64 10.46
N VAL A 94 -6.52 -3.94 11.17
CA VAL A 94 -5.16 -3.81 10.65
C VAL A 94 -4.22 -4.77 11.36
N VAL A 95 -3.33 -5.37 10.59
CA VAL A 95 -2.21 -6.14 11.13
C VAL A 95 -0.94 -5.32 10.94
N ARG A 96 -0.16 -5.18 12.00
CA ARG A 96 1.16 -4.53 11.93
C ARG A 96 2.22 -5.56 11.68
N VAL A 97 3.04 -5.31 10.68
CA VAL A 97 4.12 -6.22 10.26
C VAL A 97 5.44 -5.48 10.36
N GLU A 98 6.36 -6.06 11.08
CA GLU A 98 7.73 -5.57 11.20
C GLU A 98 8.56 -6.05 10.00
N LEU A 99 9.22 -5.10 9.32
CA LEU A 99 10.06 -5.31 8.15
C LEU A 99 11.47 -4.78 8.44
N GLY A 100 12.14 -5.39 9.41
CA GLY A 100 13.43 -4.89 9.89
C GLY A 100 13.30 -3.59 10.68
N LYS A 101 13.77 -2.48 10.14
CA LYS A 101 13.67 -1.16 10.79
C LYS A 101 12.34 -0.46 10.61
N ALA A 102 11.55 -0.87 9.63
CA ALA A 102 10.24 -0.29 9.33
C ALA A 102 9.11 -1.16 9.86
N THR A 103 7.97 -0.54 10.13
CA THR A 103 6.71 -1.23 10.41
C THR A 103 5.71 -0.86 9.32
N GLY A 104 5.18 -1.86 8.64
CA GLY A 104 4.11 -1.70 7.67
C GLY A 104 2.75 -2.06 8.28
N ILE A 105 1.70 -1.63 7.61
CA ILE A 105 0.32 -1.98 7.95
C ILE A 105 -0.29 -2.84 6.85
N LEU A 106 -1.01 -3.87 7.26
CA LEU A 106 -1.79 -4.75 6.41
C LEU A 106 -3.27 -4.51 6.74
N PRO A 107 -3.95 -3.59 6.01
CA PRO A 107 -5.34 -3.26 6.25
C PRO A 107 -6.26 -4.47 5.98
N GLN A 108 -7.42 -4.51 6.59
CA GLN A 108 -8.38 -5.61 6.42
C GLN A 108 -8.76 -5.86 4.95
N SER A 109 -8.85 -4.82 4.13
CA SER A 109 -9.11 -4.91 2.69
C SER A 109 -8.00 -5.59 1.88
N GLU A 110 -6.78 -5.63 2.43
CA GLU A 110 -5.60 -6.22 1.81
C GLU A 110 -5.21 -7.58 2.44
N GLN A 111 -5.97 -8.05 3.41
CA GLN A 111 -5.79 -9.34 4.04
C GLN A 111 -6.45 -10.46 3.22
N ILE A 112 -5.96 -11.67 3.41
CA ILE A 112 -6.63 -12.88 2.91
C ILE A 112 -7.79 -13.21 3.84
N GLN A 113 -8.99 -13.32 3.30
CA GLN A 113 -10.18 -13.61 4.09
C GLN A 113 -10.06 -14.99 4.75
N GLY A 114 -10.26 -15.04 6.06
CA GLY A 114 -10.17 -16.28 6.86
C GLY A 114 -8.74 -16.64 7.28
N GLU A 115 -7.71 -15.90 6.84
CA GLU A 115 -6.34 -16.12 7.29
C GLU A 115 -6.17 -15.70 8.75
N ARG A 116 -5.44 -16.52 9.52
CA ARG A 116 -5.07 -16.21 10.90
C ARG A 116 -3.69 -15.57 10.96
N TYR A 117 -3.62 -14.35 11.44
CA TYR A 117 -2.37 -13.67 11.74
C TYR A 117 -2.01 -13.87 13.21
N VAL A 118 -0.83 -14.43 13.47
CA VAL A 118 -0.36 -14.73 14.83
C VAL A 118 0.85 -13.85 15.13
N PRO A 119 0.85 -13.04 16.21
CA PRO A 119 2.01 -12.26 16.61
C PRO A 119 3.26 -13.13 16.75
N GLY A 120 4.39 -12.68 16.22
CA GLY A 120 5.65 -13.40 16.18
C GLY A 120 5.83 -14.34 14.96
N SER A 121 4.78 -14.61 14.18
CA SER A 121 4.90 -15.43 12.98
C SER A 121 5.52 -14.65 11.82
N ARG A 122 6.26 -15.37 10.97
CA ARG A 122 6.78 -14.83 9.71
C ARG A 122 5.71 -14.92 8.64
N ILE A 123 5.56 -13.84 7.88
CA ILE A 123 4.66 -13.80 6.71
C ILE A 123 5.33 -13.11 5.55
N LYS A 124 4.99 -13.52 4.33
CA LYS A 124 5.32 -12.77 3.11
C LYS A 124 4.25 -11.73 2.87
N VAL A 125 4.66 -10.54 2.50
CA VAL A 125 3.76 -9.42 2.20
C VAL A 125 4.23 -8.68 0.96
N PHE A 126 3.27 -8.27 0.13
CA PHE A 126 3.52 -7.41 -1.01
C PHE A 126 3.52 -5.96 -0.54
N ILE A 127 4.53 -5.19 -0.93
CA ILE A 127 4.61 -3.75 -0.64
C ILE A 127 3.79 -3.03 -1.72
N LYS A 128 2.61 -2.56 -1.34
CA LYS A 128 1.67 -1.93 -2.25
C LYS A 128 2.02 -0.48 -2.51
N ASP A 129 2.25 0.29 -1.45
CA ASP A 129 2.50 1.72 -1.53
C ASP A 129 3.07 2.27 -0.23
N ILE A 130 3.52 3.52 -0.26
CA ILE A 130 3.84 4.33 0.92
C ILE A 130 2.85 5.50 0.94
N GLU A 131 1.85 5.41 1.81
CA GLU A 131 0.89 6.48 2.03
C GLU A 131 1.45 7.51 3.02
N ARG A 132 1.26 8.80 2.68
CA ARG A 132 1.63 9.93 3.53
C ARG A 132 0.37 10.65 3.97
N ASP A 133 -0.01 10.44 5.22
CA ASP A 133 -1.15 11.10 5.85
C ASP A 133 -0.69 12.06 6.98
N ASN A 134 -1.66 12.66 7.67
CA ASN A 134 -1.39 13.57 8.80
C ASN A 134 -0.68 12.89 10.00
N ARG A 135 -0.58 11.56 10.00
CA ARG A 135 0.12 10.77 11.03
C ARG A 135 1.54 10.38 10.62
N GLY A 136 1.97 10.88 9.48
CA GLY A 136 3.25 10.58 8.86
C GLY A 136 3.17 9.40 7.86
N PRO A 137 4.30 9.08 7.21
CA PRO A 137 4.35 8.06 6.18
C PRO A 137 4.12 6.67 6.76
N GLN A 138 3.34 5.84 6.03
CA GLN A 138 3.01 4.46 6.38
C GLN A 138 3.23 3.54 5.19
N LEU A 139 3.85 2.40 5.43
CA LEU A 139 4.03 1.34 4.46
C LEU A 139 2.73 0.52 4.37
N ILE A 140 2.11 0.50 3.19
CA ILE A 140 0.89 -0.27 2.94
C ILE A 140 1.26 -1.61 2.35
N LEU A 141 0.87 -2.66 3.04
CA LEU A 141 1.15 -4.04 2.68
C LEU A 141 -0.11 -4.73 2.17
N SER A 142 0.08 -5.75 1.33
CA SER A 142 -1.01 -6.58 0.82
C SER A 142 -0.64 -8.05 0.79
N ARG A 143 -1.60 -8.89 1.10
CA ARG A 143 -1.63 -10.33 0.79
C ARG A 143 -2.79 -10.69 -0.12
N GLY A 144 -3.77 -9.77 -0.26
CA GLY A 144 -4.95 -9.92 -1.11
C GLY A 144 -4.75 -9.47 -2.55
N ASN A 145 -3.65 -8.82 -2.89
CA ASN A 145 -3.37 -8.32 -4.23
C ASN A 145 -3.04 -9.45 -5.23
N GLU A 146 -3.43 -9.28 -6.48
CA GLU A 146 -3.11 -10.20 -7.57
C GLU A 146 -1.59 -10.33 -7.79
N ALA A 147 -0.84 -9.24 -7.69
CA ALA A 147 0.62 -9.24 -7.82
C ALA A 147 1.32 -10.11 -6.75
N PHE A 148 0.70 -10.30 -5.59
CA PHE A 148 1.21 -11.22 -4.58
C PHE A 148 1.18 -12.68 -5.07
N ILE A 149 0.07 -13.11 -5.68
CA ILE A 149 -0.05 -14.45 -6.28
C ILE A 149 0.92 -14.60 -7.46
N GLU A 150 1.00 -13.59 -8.32
CA GLU A 150 1.95 -13.61 -9.44
C GLU A 150 3.38 -13.81 -8.96
N TYR A 151 3.79 -13.09 -7.92
CA TYR A 151 5.11 -13.25 -7.32
C TYR A 151 5.34 -14.68 -6.80
N LEU A 152 4.35 -15.26 -6.10
CA LEU A 152 4.48 -16.63 -5.58
C LEU A 152 4.66 -17.64 -6.71
N PHE A 153 3.92 -17.51 -7.80
CA PHE A 153 4.10 -18.38 -8.96
C PHE A 153 5.45 -18.16 -9.65
N ARG A 154 5.96 -16.94 -9.73
CA ARG A 154 7.31 -16.67 -10.28
C ARG A 154 8.41 -17.38 -9.48
N GLN A 155 8.23 -17.57 -8.19
CA GLN A 155 9.19 -18.33 -7.37
C GLN A 155 9.12 -19.84 -7.65
N GLU A 156 7.96 -20.37 -7.99
CA GLU A 156 7.74 -21.82 -8.19
C GLU A 156 7.88 -22.24 -9.66
N VAL A 157 7.75 -21.33 -10.62
CA VAL A 157 7.73 -21.59 -12.07
C VAL A 157 8.85 -20.81 -12.76
N PRO A 158 10.06 -21.37 -12.81
CA PRO A 158 11.23 -20.71 -13.45
C PRO A 158 11.00 -20.40 -14.94
N GLU A 159 10.13 -21.13 -15.60
CA GLU A 159 9.78 -20.93 -17.01
C GLU A 159 9.10 -19.56 -17.28
N LEU A 160 8.59 -18.89 -16.23
CA LEU A 160 8.12 -17.50 -16.32
C LEU A 160 9.26 -16.50 -16.56
N GLU A 161 10.42 -16.74 -15.95
CA GLU A 161 11.60 -15.86 -16.12
C GLU A 161 12.23 -16.03 -17.50
N THR A 162 12.20 -17.24 -18.03
CA THR A 162 12.73 -17.52 -19.39
C THR A 162 11.75 -17.08 -20.49
N GLY A 163 10.53 -16.72 -20.13
CA GLY A 163 9.47 -16.38 -21.08
C GLY A 163 8.86 -17.57 -21.81
N ALA A 164 9.18 -18.82 -21.44
CA ALA A 164 8.62 -20.02 -22.06
C ALA A 164 7.13 -20.20 -21.76
N VAL A 165 6.67 -19.67 -20.63
CA VAL A 165 5.26 -19.52 -20.26
C VAL A 165 4.99 -18.11 -19.76
N GLU A 166 3.74 -17.67 -19.91
CA GLU A 166 3.30 -16.33 -19.50
C GLU A 166 2.00 -16.42 -18.70
N ILE A 167 1.84 -15.49 -17.76
CA ILE A 167 0.56 -15.20 -17.12
C ILE A 167 -0.14 -14.11 -17.93
N LYS A 168 -1.30 -14.42 -18.47
CA LYS A 168 -2.09 -13.50 -19.31
C LYS A 168 -3.18 -12.76 -18.53
N GLY A 169 -3.57 -13.27 -17.37
CA GLY A 169 -4.55 -12.64 -16.52
C GLY A 169 -4.68 -13.35 -15.18
N ILE A 170 -5.03 -12.57 -14.17
CA ILE A 170 -5.34 -13.05 -12.84
C ILE A 170 -6.67 -12.43 -12.43
N ALA A 171 -7.58 -13.25 -11.90
CA ALA A 171 -8.79 -12.80 -11.25
C ALA A 171 -8.83 -13.42 -9.86
N ARG A 172 -8.76 -12.60 -8.82
CA ARG A 172 -8.59 -13.06 -7.43
C ARG A 172 -9.66 -12.53 -6.49
N GLU A 173 -10.26 -13.44 -5.77
CA GLU A 173 -11.02 -13.18 -4.56
C GLU A 173 -10.27 -13.83 -3.38
N ALA A 174 -9.43 -13.02 -2.72
CA ALA A 174 -8.49 -13.50 -1.70
C ALA A 174 -9.20 -14.25 -0.57
N GLY A 175 -8.73 -15.45 -0.27
CA GLY A 175 -9.33 -16.35 0.72
C GLY A 175 -10.50 -17.18 0.20
N ARG A 176 -10.86 -17.06 -1.09
CA ARG A 176 -11.92 -17.84 -1.72
C ARG A 176 -11.44 -18.55 -2.99
N ARG A 177 -11.14 -17.80 -4.03
CA ARG A 177 -10.75 -18.37 -5.33
C ARG A 177 -9.89 -17.42 -6.13
N THR A 178 -8.90 -17.99 -6.80
CA THR A 178 -8.08 -17.32 -7.80
C THR A 178 -8.13 -18.10 -9.10
N LYS A 179 -8.32 -17.41 -10.21
CA LYS A 179 -8.16 -17.96 -11.55
C LYS A 179 -6.95 -17.31 -12.21
N LEU A 180 -6.05 -18.15 -12.70
CA LEU A 180 -4.81 -17.75 -13.36
C LEU A 180 -4.83 -18.22 -14.80
N ALA A 181 -4.88 -17.30 -15.74
CA ALA A 181 -4.83 -17.59 -17.16
C ALA A 181 -3.39 -17.62 -17.66
N VAL A 182 -2.97 -18.71 -18.24
CA VAL A 182 -1.60 -18.98 -18.65
C VAL A 182 -1.50 -19.36 -20.13
N LEU A 183 -0.35 -19.06 -20.73
CA LEU A 183 -0.04 -19.34 -22.13
C LEU A 183 1.39 -19.87 -22.23
N SER A 184 1.64 -20.79 -23.18
CA SER A 184 2.98 -21.16 -23.59
C SER A 184 3.39 -20.38 -24.85
N THR A 185 4.61 -19.86 -24.84
CA THR A 185 5.24 -19.22 -26.01
C THR A 185 6.09 -20.21 -26.81
N VAL A 186 6.33 -21.39 -26.26
CA VAL A 186 7.16 -22.44 -26.87
C VAL A 186 6.28 -23.63 -27.28
N PRO A 187 6.36 -24.08 -28.52
CA PRO A 187 5.63 -25.28 -28.96
C PRO A 187 6.00 -26.51 -28.13
N GLY A 188 4.99 -27.31 -27.79
CA GLY A 188 5.17 -28.57 -27.08
C GLY A 188 5.24 -28.44 -25.53
N ILE A 189 5.19 -27.23 -24.99
CA ILE A 189 5.05 -27.02 -23.56
C ILE A 189 3.57 -26.87 -23.19
N ASP A 190 3.11 -27.69 -22.26
CA ASP A 190 1.79 -27.53 -21.64
C ASP A 190 1.87 -26.45 -20.55
N PRO A 191 1.27 -25.27 -20.75
CA PRO A 191 1.36 -24.20 -19.78
C PRO A 191 0.66 -24.56 -18.48
N VAL A 192 -0.51 -25.19 -18.51
CA VAL A 192 -1.27 -25.57 -17.31
C VAL A 192 -0.49 -26.58 -16.49
N GLY A 193 0.03 -27.63 -17.13
CA GLY A 193 0.87 -28.63 -16.46
C GLY A 193 2.15 -28.03 -15.87
N THR A 194 2.73 -27.04 -16.53
CA THR A 194 3.93 -26.34 -16.04
C THR A 194 3.64 -25.58 -14.73
N PHE A 195 2.52 -24.89 -14.62
CA PHE A 195 2.13 -24.16 -13.40
C PHE A 195 1.66 -25.08 -12.27
N VAL A 196 0.98 -26.17 -12.61
CA VAL A 196 0.54 -27.17 -11.62
C VAL A 196 1.74 -27.91 -11.04
N GLY A 197 2.70 -28.27 -11.87
CA GLY A 197 3.85 -29.09 -11.52
C GLY A 197 3.52 -30.57 -11.35
N GLY A 198 4.55 -31.43 -11.29
CA GLY A 198 4.36 -32.87 -11.06
C GLY A 198 3.63 -33.13 -9.74
N HIS A 199 2.51 -33.87 -9.80
CA HIS A 199 1.63 -34.15 -8.65
C HIS A 199 1.12 -32.88 -7.92
N GLY A 200 1.02 -31.74 -8.63
CA GLY A 200 0.56 -30.49 -8.06
C GLY A 200 1.56 -29.77 -7.16
N THR A 201 2.84 -30.13 -7.20
CA THR A 201 3.85 -29.59 -6.25
C THR A 201 3.97 -28.08 -6.30
N ARG A 202 3.95 -27.48 -7.49
CA ARG A 202 4.12 -26.03 -7.65
C ARG A 202 2.90 -25.25 -7.17
N VAL A 203 1.71 -25.64 -7.60
CA VAL A 203 0.48 -24.99 -7.17
C VAL A 203 0.24 -25.18 -5.66
N ASN A 204 0.57 -26.36 -5.12
CA ASN A 204 0.44 -26.61 -3.69
C ASN A 204 1.42 -25.78 -2.85
N ALA A 205 2.62 -25.48 -3.34
CA ALA A 205 3.55 -24.57 -2.66
C ALA A 205 2.94 -23.16 -2.51
N VAL A 206 2.25 -22.66 -3.55
CA VAL A 206 1.52 -21.39 -3.48
C VAL A 206 0.33 -21.48 -2.52
N VAL A 207 -0.46 -22.55 -2.61
CA VAL A 207 -1.61 -22.78 -1.69
C VAL A 207 -1.15 -22.83 -0.24
N ASN A 208 -0.03 -23.48 0.06
CA ASN A 208 0.52 -23.55 1.42
C ASN A 208 0.89 -22.15 1.98
N GLU A 209 1.28 -21.22 1.12
CA GLU A 209 1.58 -19.85 1.55
C GLU A 209 0.31 -19.03 1.85
N ILE A 210 -0.74 -19.18 1.04
CA ILE A 210 -1.97 -18.35 1.14
C ILE A 210 -3.08 -18.99 1.98
N GLY A 211 -2.96 -20.29 2.28
CA GLY A 211 -3.97 -21.08 2.96
C GLY A 211 -4.85 -21.87 2.00
N ASP A 212 -5.26 -23.04 2.42
CA ASP A 212 -6.05 -24.02 1.64
C ASP A 212 -7.53 -23.65 1.44
N GLN A 213 -8.00 -22.59 2.12
CA GLN A 213 -9.32 -22.02 1.89
C GLN A 213 -9.43 -21.31 0.53
N GLU A 214 -8.35 -20.80 -0.02
CA GLU A 214 -8.32 -20.18 -1.34
C GLU A 214 -7.98 -21.20 -2.42
N LYS A 215 -8.94 -21.47 -3.30
CA LYS A 215 -8.75 -22.41 -4.42
C LYS A 215 -8.10 -21.68 -5.60
N ILE A 216 -7.09 -22.31 -6.18
CA ILE A 216 -6.40 -21.81 -7.35
C ILE A 216 -6.75 -22.69 -8.57
N ASP A 217 -7.34 -22.07 -9.58
CA ASP A 217 -7.63 -22.68 -10.86
C ASP A 217 -6.64 -22.14 -11.92
N ILE A 218 -5.85 -23.00 -12.52
CA ILE A 218 -4.98 -22.67 -13.65
C ILE A 218 -5.74 -22.98 -14.92
N ILE A 219 -5.95 -21.96 -15.76
CA ILE A 219 -6.71 -22.08 -17.01
C ILE A 219 -5.85 -21.68 -18.20
N MET A 220 -6.10 -22.32 -19.33
CA MET A 220 -5.42 -21.96 -20.58
C MET A 220 -6.02 -20.68 -21.14
N TYR A 221 -5.17 -19.69 -21.40
CA TYR A 221 -5.54 -18.49 -22.13
C TYR A 221 -5.75 -18.83 -23.61
N ASP A 222 -6.71 -18.18 -24.24
CA ASP A 222 -6.95 -18.26 -25.68
C ASP A 222 -7.30 -16.86 -26.20
N GLU A 223 -6.79 -16.51 -27.37
CA GLU A 223 -7.13 -15.25 -28.04
C GLU A 223 -8.60 -15.20 -28.48
N ASN A 224 -9.19 -16.37 -28.79
CA ASN A 224 -10.61 -16.48 -29.01
C ASN A 224 -11.36 -16.36 -27.68
N THR A 225 -12.10 -15.26 -27.52
CA THR A 225 -12.81 -14.94 -26.28
C THR A 225 -13.82 -16.01 -25.87
N ASP A 226 -14.54 -16.64 -26.82
CA ASP A 226 -15.47 -17.75 -26.52
C ASP A 226 -14.72 -18.94 -25.91
N THR A 227 -13.62 -19.35 -26.51
CA THR A 227 -12.77 -20.44 -26.03
C THR A 227 -12.18 -20.10 -24.65
N TYR A 228 -11.70 -18.88 -24.47
CA TYR A 228 -11.15 -18.42 -23.19
C TYR A 228 -12.19 -18.45 -22.07
N ILE A 229 -13.41 -17.98 -22.34
CA ILE A 229 -14.52 -18.03 -21.38
C ILE A 229 -14.86 -19.47 -21.01
N ARG A 230 -14.93 -20.38 -21.98
CA ARG A 230 -15.17 -21.81 -21.73
C ARG A 230 -14.08 -22.42 -20.87
N ASN A 231 -12.83 -22.14 -21.17
CA ASN A 231 -11.69 -22.59 -20.35
C ASN A 231 -11.79 -22.07 -18.92
N ALA A 232 -12.15 -20.80 -18.74
CA ALA A 232 -12.28 -20.17 -17.44
C ALA A 232 -13.44 -20.71 -16.61
N LEU A 233 -14.49 -21.23 -17.22
CA LEU A 233 -15.66 -21.78 -16.57
C LEU A 233 -15.60 -23.28 -16.36
N SER A 234 -14.59 -23.98 -16.96
CA SER A 234 -14.40 -25.42 -16.76
C SER A 234 -14.33 -25.75 -15.23
N PRO A 235 -14.94 -26.87 -14.78
CA PRO A 235 -15.56 -27.97 -15.55
C PRO A 235 -17.04 -27.73 -15.91
N ALA A 236 -17.58 -26.53 -15.78
CA ALA A 236 -18.95 -26.24 -16.17
C ALA A 236 -19.13 -26.41 -17.70
N GLU A 237 -20.21 -27.05 -18.10
CA GLU A 237 -20.59 -27.14 -19.51
C GLU A 237 -21.28 -25.85 -19.95
N VAL A 238 -20.57 -25.07 -20.79
CA VAL A 238 -21.08 -23.82 -21.34
C VAL A 238 -21.80 -24.11 -22.63
N VAL A 239 -23.12 -23.95 -22.64
CA VAL A 239 -23.97 -24.19 -23.79
C VAL A 239 -23.79 -23.10 -24.86
N ARG A 240 -23.75 -21.84 -24.41
CA ARG A 240 -23.66 -20.68 -25.32
C ARG A 240 -22.90 -19.54 -24.61
N VAL A 241 -22.12 -18.81 -25.39
CA VAL A 241 -21.45 -17.56 -25.00
C VAL A 241 -21.97 -16.44 -25.89
N GLU A 242 -22.43 -15.38 -25.28
CA GLU A 242 -22.79 -14.12 -25.95
C GLU A 242 -21.84 -13.03 -25.46
N ILE A 243 -21.20 -12.31 -26.39
CA ILE A 243 -20.21 -11.30 -26.08
C ILE A 243 -20.73 -9.95 -26.57
N ASP A 244 -21.05 -9.06 -25.66
CA ASP A 244 -21.33 -7.67 -25.95
C ASP A 244 -20.03 -6.84 -25.85
N ARG A 245 -19.48 -6.50 -27.02
CA ARG A 245 -18.23 -5.74 -27.11
C ARG A 245 -18.41 -4.25 -26.85
N GLU A 246 -19.61 -3.70 -26.99
CA GLU A 246 -19.90 -2.29 -26.81
C GLU A 246 -20.03 -1.96 -25.32
N HIS A 247 -20.63 -2.84 -24.53
CA HIS A 247 -20.87 -2.63 -23.10
C HIS A 247 -19.89 -3.39 -22.20
N LYS A 248 -18.93 -4.11 -22.75
CA LYS A 248 -17.96 -4.96 -22.02
C LYS A 248 -18.59 -6.00 -21.08
N HIS A 249 -19.74 -6.54 -21.47
CA HIS A 249 -20.46 -7.62 -20.78
C HIS A 249 -20.40 -8.93 -21.55
#